data_7938da28e5c8997db427ae5f12148531
#
_entry.id   7938da28e5c8997db427ae5f12148531
#
_cell.length_a   1.000
_cell.length_b   1.000
_cell.length_c   1.000
_cell.angle_alpha   90.00
_cell.angle_beta   90.00
_cell.angle_gamma   90.00
#
_symmetry.space_group_name_H-M   'P 1'
#
loop_
_entity.id
_entity.type
_entity.pdbx_description
1 polymer ?
#
loop_
_entity_poly.entity_id
_entity_poly.type
_entity_poly.pdbx_seq_one_letter_code
_entity_poly.pdbx_strand_id
1 'polypeptide(L)'
;MRSDPPAGERVKRNSQVSIFISLGIEQVAFGNYKGKSGEQALNELTEAGFDVKTQYLFSEDLPIGAVISQSPNAGEADKGSTITLVVSKGSEFVFVPNIFSVSEAKAIASLKDLDLKPSVKKVGNKKVKVVTNISPKVGTKVKRGSTVTITVG
;
A
#
# COMPACT_ATOMS: atom_id res chain seq x y z
N MET A 1 34.23 7.43 21.52
CA MET A 1 35.46 6.74 21.84
C MET A 1 35.56 6.63 23.37
N ARG A 2 35.72 5.45 23.89
CA ARG A 2 35.80 5.20 25.35
C ARG A 2 37.07 4.40 25.64
N SER A 3 37.75 4.72 26.73
CA SER A 3 38.91 3.97 27.21
C SER A 3 38.71 3.48 28.65
N ASP A 4 39.32 2.39 29.00
CA ASP A 4 39.41 1.88 30.36
C ASP A 4 40.88 1.60 30.66
N PRO A 5 41.51 2.30 31.61
CA PRO A 5 40.98 3.42 32.42
C PRO A 5 40.63 4.66 31.61
N PRO A 6 39.75 5.55 32.19
CA PRO A 6 39.35 6.78 31.51
C PRO A 6 40.51 7.75 31.25
N ALA A 7 40.36 8.57 30.24
CA ALA A 7 41.39 9.54 29.87
C ALA A 7 41.70 10.50 31.00
N GLY A 8 43.04 10.68 31.32
CA GLY A 8 43.53 11.53 32.39
C GLY A 8 43.81 10.81 33.71
N GLU A 9 43.47 9.55 33.83
CA GLU A 9 43.80 8.74 35.02
C GLU A 9 45.28 8.33 35.03
N ARG A 10 45.93 8.40 36.17
CA ARG A 10 47.33 7.96 36.34
C ARG A 10 47.42 6.45 36.48
N VAL A 11 48.05 5.81 35.52
CA VAL A 11 48.28 4.36 35.53
C VAL A 11 49.79 4.04 35.67
N LYS A 12 50.11 2.87 36.21
CA LYS A 12 51.50 2.41 36.27
C LYS A 12 52.09 2.17 34.90
N ARG A 13 53.40 2.30 34.75
CA ARG A 13 54.10 1.91 33.49
C ARG A 13 53.74 0.47 33.18
N ASN A 14 53.48 0.21 31.90
CA ASN A 14 53.09 -1.08 31.35
C ASN A 14 51.66 -1.56 31.79
N SER A 15 50.79 -0.65 32.31
CA SER A 15 49.38 -0.99 32.48
C SER A 15 48.71 -1.18 31.14
N GLN A 16 47.84 -2.16 31.05
CA GLN A 16 47.02 -2.42 29.85
C GLN A 16 45.92 -1.36 29.77
N VAL A 17 45.79 -0.74 28.63
CA VAL A 17 44.74 0.24 28.31
C VAL A 17 43.85 -0.34 27.21
N SER A 18 42.58 -0.53 27.51
CA SER A 18 41.59 -0.96 26.53
C SER A 18 40.97 0.25 25.83
N ILE A 19 41.03 0.26 24.53
CA ILE A 19 40.40 1.30 23.71
C ILE A 19 39.20 0.69 23.02
N PHE A 20 38.02 1.23 23.31
CA PHE A 20 36.79 0.85 22.62
C PHE A 20 36.56 1.79 21.45
N ILE A 21 36.67 1.28 20.25
CA ILE A 21 36.40 2.04 19.01
C ILE A 21 34.97 1.68 18.59
N SER A 22 34.14 2.70 18.44
CA SER A 22 32.81 2.51 17.83
C SER A 22 33.01 2.20 16.33
N LEU A 23 32.45 1.11 15.89
CA LEU A 23 32.44 0.73 14.46
C LEU A 23 31.37 1.50 13.66
N GLY A 24 30.61 2.38 14.33
CA GLY A 24 29.47 3.06 13.72
C GLY A 24 28.22 2.17 13.68
N ILE A 25 27.18 2.65 13.01
CA ILE A 25 25.96 1.89 12.71
C ILE A 25 26.21 1.18 11.39
N GLU A 26 25.81 -0.11 11.33
CA GLU A 26 25.89 -0.90 10.09
C GLU A 26 25.00 -0.25 9.02
N GLN A 27 25.58 0.10 7.87
CA GLN A 27 24.84 0.59 6.73
C GLN A 27 24.50 -0.56 5.80
N VAL A 28 23.27 -0.59 5.32
CA VAL A 28 22.74 -1.61 4.42
C VAL A 28 22.26 -0.96 3.13
N ALA A 29 22.72 -1.50 2.01
CA ALA A 29 22.29 -1.05 0.70
C ALA A 29 20.90 -1.61 0.36
N PHE A 30 20.08 -0.79 -0.29
CA PHE A 30 18.77 -1.20 -0.79
C PHE A 30 18.47 -0.62 -2.16
N GLY A 31 17.65 -1.34 -2.93
CA GLY A 31 17.33 -1.01 -4.31
C GLY A 31 16.18 -0.04 -4.49
N ASN A 32 15.90 0.27 -5.75
CA ASN A 32 14.69 1.01 -6.14
C ASN A 32 13.55 0.04 -6.41
N TYR A 33 12.45 0.21 -5.70
CA TYR A 33 11.26 -0.64 -5.81
C TYR A 33 10.10 -0.01 -6.60
N LYS A 34 10.26 1.23 -7.09
CA LYS A 34 9.23 1.90 -7.89
C LYS A 34 8.76 1.02 -9.06
N GLY A 35 7.47 0.80 -9.19
CA GLY A 35 6.84 -0.04 -10.21
C GLY A 35 6.87 -1.55 -9.91
N LYS A 36 7.60 -1.99 -8.87
CA LYS A 36 7.64 -3.39 -8.43
C LYS A 36 6.50 -3.71 -7.46
N SER A 37 6.34 -4.99 -7.12
CA SER A 37 5.37 -5.41 -6.09
C SER A 37 5.72 -4.82 -4.72
N GLY A 38 4.74 -4.18 -4.09
CA GLY A 38 4.88 -3.64 -2.73
C GLY A 38 5.10 -4.71 -1.68
N GLU A 39 4.51 -5.88 -1.85
CA GLU A 39 4.70 -7.03 -0.97
C GLU A 39 6.13 -7.55 -1.02
N GLN A 40 6.68 -7.71 -2.22
CA GLN A 40 8.08 -8.12 -2.38
C GLN A 40 9.03 -7.08 -1.81
N ALA A 41 8.79 -5.80 -2.08
CA ALA A 41 9.59 -4.71 -1.53
C ALA A 41 9.57 -4.69 0.00
N LEU A 42 8.39 -4.90 0.60
CA LEU A 42 8.23 -4.98 2.06
C LEU A 42 9.06 -6.13 2.65
N ASN A 43 8.98 -7.32 2.06
CA ASN A 43 9.70 -8.49 2.53
C ASN A 43 11.22 -8.30 2.42
N GLU A 44 11.72 -7.89 1.25
CA GLU A 44 13.16 -7.67 1.03
C GLU A 44 13.74 -6.61 1.98
N LEU A 45 13.04 -5.50 2.18
CA LEU A 45 13.48 -4.45 3.10
C LEU A 45 13.43 -4.87 4.56
N THR A 46 12.42 -5.64 4.96
CA THR A 46 12.31 -6.18 6.31
C THR A 46 13.41 -7.20 6.59
N GLU A 47 13.71 -8.09 5.64
CA GLU A 47 14.80 -9.05 5.73
C GLU A 47 16.18 -8.37 5.79
N ALA A 48 16.34 -7.25 5.10
CA ALA A 48 17.53 -6.42 5.16
C ALA A 48 17.70 -5.68 6.50
N GLY A 49 16.69 -5.71 7.37
CA GLY A 49 16.73 -5.14 8.71
C GLY A 49 16.24 -3.69 8.81
N PHE A 50 15.47 -3.22 7.84
CA PHE A 50 14.83 -1.90 7.86
C PHE A 50 13.45 -1.95 8.54
N ASP A 51 13.03 -0.83 9.11
CA ASP A 51 11.65 -0.60 9.54
C ASP A 51 10.84 -0.05 8.37
N VAL A 52 9.83 -0.80 7.90
CA VAL A 52 9.07 -0.43 6.69
C VAL A 52 7.71 0.11 7.04
N LYS A 53 7.43 1.34 6.62
CA LYS A 53 6.10 1.96 6.69
C LYS A 53 5.44 1.95 5.31
N THR A 54 4.21 1.48 5.24
CA THR A 54 3.46 1.43 3.99
C THR A 54 2.34 2.47 4.01
N GLN A 55 2.26 3.26 2.96
CA GLN A 55 1.15 4.18 2.68
C GLN A 55 0.46 3.76 1.39
N TYR A 56 -0.83 4.03 1.28
CA TYR A 56 -1.62 3.62 0.14
C TYR A 56 -2.23 4.84 -0.56
N LEU A 57 -1.95 5.01 -1.85
CA LEU A 57 -2.52 6.07 -2.68
C LEU A 57 -3.13 5.49 -3.96
N PHE A 58 -4.09 6.19 -4.55
CA PHE A 58 -4.58 5.84 -5.88
C PHE A 58 -3.54 6.22 -6.94
N SER A 59 -3.45 5.41 -7.98
CA SER A 59 -2.61 5.67 -9.16
C SER A 59 -3.34 5.20 -10.42
N GLU A 60 -3.39 6.07 -11.42
CA GLU A 60 -3.95 5.71 -12.74
C GLU A 60 -2.94 4.92 -13.58
N ASP A 61 -1.63 5.09 -13.30
CA ASP A 61 -0.55 4.53 -14.10
C ASP A 61 -0.06 3.17 -13.61
N LEU A 62 -0.27 2.87 -12.32
CA LEU A 62 0.26 1.66 -11.69
C LEU A 62 -0.85 0.74 -11.19
N PRO A 63 -0.71 -0.57 -11.38
CA PRO A 63 -1.68 -1.55 -10.90
C PRO A 63 -1.74 -1.57 -9.37
N ILE A 64 -2.82 -2.14 -8.85
CA ILE A 64 -2.99 -2.37 -7.40
C ILE A 64 -1.78 -3.18 -6.88
N GLY A 65 -1.23 -2.73 -5.76
CA GLY A 65 -0.11 -3.39 -5.09
C GLY A 65 1.27 -3.00 -5.60
N ALA A 66 1.39 -2.21 -6.67
CA ALA A 66 2.69 -1.72 -7.14
C ALA A 66 3.18 -0.52 -6.33
N VAL A 67 4.50 -0.41 -6.14
CA VAL A 67 5.12 0.72 -5.44
C VAL A 67 5.09 1.97 -6.33
N ILE A 68 4.44 3.01 -5.88
CA ILE A 68 4.40 4.33 -6.54
C ILE A 68 5.72 5.07 -6.30
N SER A 69 6.15 5.10 -5.05
CA SER A 69 7.37 5.77 -4.62
C SER A 69 7.90 5.17 -3.32
N GLN A 70 9.15 5.44 -3.03
CA GLN A 70 9.79 5.08 -1.77
C GLN A 70 10.58 6.27 -1.21
N SER A 71 10.76 6.30 0.08
CA SER A 71 11.59 7.32 0.76
C SER A 71 12.30 6.67 1.97
N PRO A 72 13.63 6.79 2.06
CA PRO A 72 14.53 7.40 1.09
C PRO A 72 14.58 6.64 -0.25
N ASN A 73 15.13 7.29 -1.28
CA ASN A 73 15.41 6.64 -2.56
C ASN A 73 16.46 5.54 -2.40
N ALA A 74 16.65 4.71 -3.44
CA ALA A 74 17.69 3.68 -3.43
C ALA A 74 19.06 4.22 -3.01
N GLY A 75 19.83 3.41 -2.30
CA GLY A 75 21.14 3.78 -1.77
C GLY A 75 21.51 2.96 -0.54
N GLU A 76 22.18 3.59 0.38
CA GLU A 76 22.56 3.01 1.67
C GLU A 76 21.87 3.77 2.81
N ALA A 77 21.44 3.04 3.83
CA ALA A 77 20.88 3.61 5.03
C ALA A 77 21.27 2.78 6.25
N ASP A 78 21.21 3.41 7.42
CA ASP A 78 21.51 2.75 8.68
C ASP A 78 20.53 1.60 8.93
N LYS A 79 21.05 0.45 9.33
CA LYS A 79 20.22 -0.71 9.71
C LYS A 79 19.22 -0.32 10.80
N GLY A 80 17.97 -0.69 10.62
CA GLY A 80 16.86 -0.29 11.51
C GLY A 80 16.26 1.08 11.21
N SER A 81 16.76 1.82 10.19
CA SER A 81 16.11 3.06 9.77
C SER A 81 14.78 2.79 9.09
N THR A 82 13.89 3.80 9.09
CA THR A 82 12.56 3.68 8.52
C THR A 82 12.58 3.98 7.02
N ILE A 83 12.06 3.04 6.21
CA ILE A 83 11.80 3.24 4.78
C ILE A 83 10.29 3.29 4.57
N THR A 84 9.81 4.34 3.92
CA THR A 84 8.40 4.49 3.59
C THR A 84 8.16 4.06 2.14
N LEU A 85 7.25 3.10 1.96
CA LEU A 85 6.75 2.67 0.66
C LEU A 85 5.37 3.26 0.44
N VAL A 86 5.15 3.89 -0.71
CA VAL A 86 3.81 4.30 -1.17
C VAL A 86 3.35 3.29 -2.21
N VAL A 87 2.25 2.59 -1.91
CA VAL A 87 1.72 1.49 -2.71
C VAL A 87 0.41 1.89 -3.38
N SER A 88 0.25 1.50 -4.63
CA SER A 88 -0.93 1.80 -5.43
C SER A 88 -2.16 1.04 -4.96
N LYS A 89 -3.27 1.75 -4.83
CA LYS A 89 -4.63 1.20 -4.72
C LYS A 89 -5.28 0.94 -6.09
N GLY A 90 -4.55 1.16 -7.18
CA GLY A 90 -5.08 1.19 -8.53
C GLY A 90 -5.80 2.51 -8.85
N SER A 91 -6.57 2.52 -9.94
CA SER A 91 -7.33 3.71 -10.36
C SER A 91 -8.36 4.14 -9.30
N GLU A 92 -8.44 5.45 -9.05
CA GLU A 92 -9.50 6.04 -8.23
C GLU A 92 -10.87 5.92 -8.90
N PHE A 93 -10.87 5.75 -10.22
CA PHE A 93 -12.08 5.67 -11.03
C PHE A 93 -12.33 4.26 -11.54
N VAL A 94 -13.61 3.93 -11.69
CA VAL A 94 -14.09 2.69 -12.31
C VAL A 94 -15.22 3.01 -13.27
N PHE A 95 -15.50 2.09 -14.21
CA PHE A 95 -16.62 2.23 -15.11
C PHE A 95 -17.83 1.47 -14.57
N VAL A 96 -19.02 2.05 -14.69
CA VAL A 96 -20.27 1.37 -14.34
C VAL A 96 -20.43 0.13 -15.21
N PRO A 97 -20.51 -1.09 -14.61
CA PRO A 97 -20.55 -2.33 -15.37
C PRO A 97 -21.90 -2.55 -16.06
N ASN A 98 -21.91 -3.35 -17.12
CA ASN A 98 -23.17 -3.80 -17.73
C ASN A 98 -23.75 -4.95 -16.90
N ILE A 99 -24.76 -4.64 -16.11
CA ILE A 99 -25.48 -5.57 -15.24
C ILE A 99 -26.99 -5.61 -15.53
N PHE A 100 -27.41 -5.29 -16.77
CA PHE A 100 -28.79 -5.45 -17.21
C PHE A 100 -29.20 -6.92 -17.24
N SER A 101 -30.44 -7.18 -16.94
CA SER A 101 -31.03 -8.54 -16.89
C SER A 101 -30.37 -9.51 -15.89
N VAL A 102 -29.47 -9.01 -15.05
CA VAL A 102 -28.83 -9.79 -13.98
C VAL A 102 -29.73 -9.72 -12.73
N SER A 103 -29.71 -10.77 -11.93
CA SER A 103 -30.44 -10.79 -10.66
C SER A 103 -29.91 -9.73 -9.68
N GLU A 104 -30.79 -9.24 -8.81
CA GLU A 104 -30.46 -8.21 -7.78
C GLU A 104 -29.18 -8.58 -7.01
N ALA A 105 -29.06 -9.84 -6.55
CA ALA A 105 -27.91 -10.29 -5.75
C ALA A 105 -26.58 -10.23 -6.53
N LYS A 106 -26.58 -10.70 -7.79
CA LYS A 106 -25.39 -10.65 -8.65
C LYS A 106 -25.01 -9.20 -9.01
N ALA A 107 -25.99 -8.35 -9.27
CA ALA A 107 -25.76 -6.94 -9.56
C ALA A 107 -25.10 -6.22 -8.37
N ILE A 108 -25.61 -6.46 -7.16
CA ILE A 108 -25.02 -5.91 -5.93
C ILE A 108 -23.57 -6.39 -5.74
N ALA A 109 -23.30 -7.69 -5.95
CA ALA A 109 -21.95 -8.25 -5.85
C ALA A 109 -21.00 -7.58 -6.85
N SER A 110 -21.37 -7.48 -8.13
CA SER A 110 -20.55 -6.84 -9.18
C SER A 110 -20.26 -5.35 -8.90
N LEU A 111 -21.19 -4.63 -8.29
CA LEU A 111 -20.94 -3.23 -7.89
C LEU A 111 -19.99 -3.13 -6.69
N LYS A 112 -20.13 -4.04 -5.71
CA LYS A 112 -19.24 -4.09 -4.55
C LYS A 112 -17.81 -4.48 -4.92
N ASP A 113 -17.63 -5.40 -5.86
CA ASP A 113 -16.30 -5.81 -6.35
C ASP A 113 -15.52 -4.64 -6.98
N LEU A 114 -16.25 -3.62 -7.46
CA LEU A 114 -15.69 -2.38 -8.00
C LEU A 114 -15.61 -1.23 -6.95
N ASP A 115 -15.84 -1.55 -5.66
CA ASP A 115 -15.94 -0.55 -4.58
C ASP A 115 -17.04 0.50 -4.81
N LEU A 116 -18.11 0.14 -5.51
CA LEU A 116 -19.27 1.01 -5.70
C LEU A 116 -20.36 0.70 -4.66
N LYS A 117 -21.13 1.72 -4.28
CA LYS A 117 -22.22 1.58 -3.34
C LYS A 117 -23.53 1.30 -4.10
N PRO A 118 -24.08 0.08 -4.01
CA PRO A 118 -25.35 -0.22 -4.65
C PRO A 118 -26.51 0.42 -3.90
N SER A 119 -27.40 1.09 -4.63
CA SER A 119 -28.69 1.56 -4.16
C SER A 119 -29.77 0.85 -4.98
N VAL A 120 -30.69 0.15 -4.32
CA VAL A 120 -31.70 -0.67 -5.02
C VAL A 120 -33.06 -0.01 -4.96
N LYS A 121 -33.63 0.24 -6.13
CA LYS A 121 -35.00 0.71 -6.30
C LYS A 121 -35.84 -0.41 -6.87
N LYS A 122 -36.89 -0.82 -6.16
CA LYS A 122 -37.80 -1.92 -6.58
C LYS A 122 -39.02 -1.36 -7.27
N VAL A 123 -39.36 -1.95 -8.42
CA VAL A 123 -40.55 -1.57 -9.20
C VAL A 123 -41.31 -2.85 -9.57
N GLY A 124 -42.62 -2.85 -9.36
CA GLY A 124 -43.50 -3.99 -9.65
C GLY A 124 -43.44 -5.13 -8.61
N ASN A 125 -44.30 -6.13 -8.81
CA ASN A 125 -44.50 -7.26 -7.89
C ASN A 125 -44.05 -8.62 -8.46
N LYS A 126 -43.06 -8.63 -9.38
CA LYS A 126 -42.57 -9.89 -9.97
C LYS A 126 -41.83 -10.74 -8.94
N LYS A 127 -41.98 -12.05 -9.03
CA LYS A 127 -41.28 -13.04 -8.20
C LYS A 127 -39.76 -13.08 -8.48
N VAL A 128 -39.39 -12.91 -9.74
CA VAL A 128 -37.97 -12.82 -10.17
C VAL A 128 -37.65 -11.38 -10.49
N LYS A 129 -36.70 -10.81 -9.79
CA LYS A 129 -36.26 -9.42 -9.94
C LYS A 129 -34.92 -9.37 -10.65
N VAL A 130 -34.92 -8.71 -11.80
CA VAL A 130 -33.72 -8.46 -12.59
C VAL A 130 -33.51 -6.95 -12.73
N VAL A 131 -32.28 -6.54 -13.00
CA VAL A 131 -31.96 -5.14 -13.23
C VAL A 131 -32.55 -4.67 -14.56
N THR A 132 -33.43 -3.68 -14.48
CA THR A 132 -34.12 -3.05 -15.62
C THR A 132 -33.58 -1.68 -15.95
N ASN A 133 -32.97 -0.99 -14.98
CA ASN A 133 -32.33 0.31 -15.20
C ASN A 133 -31.14 0.52 -14.26
N ILE A 134 -30.19 1.34 -14.70
CA ILE A 134 -28.93 1.63 -13.99
C ILE A 134 -28.65 3.14 -14.11
N SER A 135 -28.31 3.75 -12.99
CA SER A 135 -27.93 5.18 -12.95
C SER A 135 -26.74 5.35 -11.98
N PRO A 136 -25.63 5.94 -12.40
CA PRO A 136 -25.30 6.42 -13.76
C PRO A 136 -25.31 5.32 -14.84
N LYS A 137 -25.37 5.72 -16.10
CA LYS A 137 -25.42 4.77 -17.25
C LYS A 137 -24.22 3.85 -17.29
N VAL A 138 -24.40 2.65 -17.84
CA VAL A 138 -23.30 1.70 -18.14
C VAL A 138 -22.19 2.41 -18.92
N GLY A 139 -20.93 2.14 -18.54
CA GLY A 139 -19.74 2.76 -19.14
C GLY A 139 -19.42 4.17 -18.63
N THR A 140 -20.23 4.73 -17.73
CA THR A 140 -19.88 6.01 -17.09
C THR A 140 -18.69 5.83 -16.15
N LYS A 141 -17.67 6.69 -16.27
CA LYS A 141 -16.52 6.75 -15.36
C LYS A 141 -16.95 7.40 -14.05
N VAL A 142 -16.86 6.69 -12.93
CA VAL A 142 -17.25 7.14 -11.59
C VAL A 142 -16.13 6.87 -10.60
N LYS A 143 -16.05 7.67 -9.53
CA LYS A 143 -15.10 7.40 -8.42
C LYS A 143 -15.50 6.13 -7.66
N ARG A 144 -14.52 5.37 -7.18
CA ARG A 144 -14.75 4.32 -6.19
C ARG A 144 -15.47 4.91 -4.98
N GLY A 145 -16.40 4.17 -4.40
CA GLY A 145 -17.27 4.66 -3.33
C GLY A 145 -18.50 5.45 -3.80
N SER A 146 -18.64 5.72 -5.12
CA SER A 146 -19.84 6.36 -5.67
C SER A 146 -21.06 5.46 -5.57
N THR A 147 -22.24 6.08 -5.41
CA THR A 147 -23.50 5.35 -5.39
C THR A 147 -23.98 5.08 -6.82
N VAL A 148 -24.29 3.81 -7.11
CA VAL A 148 -24.95 3.39 -8.34
C VAL A 148 -26.33 2.87 -8.00
N THR A 149 -27.36 3.52 -8.55
CA THR A 149 -28.75 3.10 -8.35
C THR A 149 -29.14 2.09 -9.41
N ILE A 150 -29.57 0.92 -8.99
CA ILE A 150 -30.15 -0.11 -9.85
C ILE A 150 -31.64 -0.20 -9.61
N THR A 151 -32.39 -0.23 -10.69
CA THR A 151 -33.85 -0.50 -10.62
C THR A 151 -34.08 -1.94 -10.97
N VAL A 152 -34.81 -2.67 -10.12
CA VAL A 152 -35.17 -4.07 -10.32
C VAL A 152 -36.68 -4.21 -10.42
N GLY A 153 -37.13 -4.99 -11.41
CA GLY A 153 -38.54 -5.20 -11.67
C GLY A 153 -38.85 -6.53 -12.35
#